data_246d4223516ed8476ded34a505a5f6dd
#
_entry.id   246d4223516ed8476ded34a505a5f6dd
#
_cell.length_a   1.000
_cell.length_b   1.000
_cell.length_c   1.000
_cell.angle_alpha   90.00
_cell.angle_beta   90.00
_cell.angle_gamma   90.00
#
_symmetry.space_group_name_H-M   'P 1'
#
loop_
_entity.id
_entity.type
_entity.pdbx_description
1 polymer ?
#
loop_
_entity_poly.entity_id
_entity_poly.type
_entity_poly.pdbx_seq_one_letter_code
_entity_poly.pdbx_strand_id
1 'polypeptide(L)'
;MEHDEKIQAHLVSIWRESKKFFSVGGREGMLVLTDKHLTYVHKTESKMNWWKAITQRQVINFIKSKDTMIHHDGYDEKELSNDLENNKNVELSFDDINKISFEEKTWGSALYLEYEKEGRKENYQYAIAQDWVKYPIKEPTKFMKVDWAPFVQYIKERQKFTE
;
A
#
# COMPACT_ATOMS: atom_id res chain seq x y z
N MET A 1 -8.64 5.55 13.20
CA MET A 1 -8.24 6.84 12.59
C MET A 1 -8.48 7.96 13.59
N GLU A 2 -7.55 8.87 13.73
CA GLU A 2 -7.66 9.97 14.67
C GLU A 2 -8.37 11.17 14.03
N HIS A 3 -8.93 12.04 14.87
CA HIS A 3 -9.83 13.12 14.46
C HIS A 3 -9.25 14.08 13.41
N ASP A 4 -7.99 14.46 13.55
CA ASP A 4 -7.33 15.44 12.67
C ASP A 4 -6.30 14.81 11.72
N GLU A 5 -6.40 13.50 11.56
CA GLU A 5 -5.48 12.75 10.71
C GLU A 5 -5.72 13.05 9.23
N LYS A 6 -4.63 13.22 8.46
CA LYS A 6 -4.67 13.61 7.05
C LYS A 6 -3.93 12.62 6.17
N ILE A 7 -4.52 12.29 5.03
CA ILE A 7 -3.91 11.41 4.03
C ILE A 7 -2.75 12.15 3.35
N GLN A 8 -1.60 11.48 3.30
CA GLN A 8 -0.39 11.98 2.66
C GLN A 8 -0.10 11.27 1.34
N ALA A 9 -0.52 10.01 1.22
CA ALA A 9 -0.39 9.24 0.00
C ALA A 9 -1.48 8.19 -0.07
N HIS A 10 -1.96 7.94 -1.27
CA HIS A 10 -2.98 6.93 -1.53
C HIS A 10 -2.63 6.20 -2.82
N LEU A 11 -2.34 4.92 -2.72
CA LEU A 11 -1.87 4.09 -3.83
C LEU A 11 -2.80 2.90 -4.01
N VAL A 12 -3.30 2.71 -5.23
CA VAL A 12 -4.17 1.58 -5.58
C VAL A 12 -3.40 0.53 -6.37
N SER A 13 -4.05 -0.59 -6.67
CA SER A 13 -3.43 -1.69 -7.42
C SER A 13 -2.18 -2.23 -6.75
N ILE A 14 -2.19 -2.30 -5.43
CA ILE A 14 -1.09 -2.81 -4.63
C ILE A 14 -1.22 -4.32 -4.52
N TRP A 15 -0.18 -5.03 -4.95
CA TRP A 15 -0.07 -6.47 -4.76
C TRP A 15 0.78 -6.73 -3.53
N ARG A 16 0.19 -7.39 -2.54
CA ARG A 16 0.87 -7.73 -1.30
C ARG A 16 1.11 -9.23 -1.22
N GLU A 17 2.35 -9.62 -1.01
CA GLU A 17 2.74 -11.01 -0.80
C GLU A 17 3.42 -11.17 0.55
N SER A 18 3.08 -12.24 1.27
CA SER A 18 3.76 -12.57 2.52
C SER A 18 5.16 -13.11 2.22
N LYS A 19 6.13 -12.71 3.02
CA LYS A 19 7.50 -13.22 2.97
C LYS A 19 7.66 -14.49 3.82
N LYS A 20 6.59 -14.96 4.46
CA LYS A 20 6.64 -16.18 5.26
C LYS A 20 6.79 -17.41 4.38
N PHE A 21 7.55 -18.37 4.86
CA PHE A 21 7.76 -19.64 4.18
C PHE A 21 6.41 -20.37 4.00
N PHE A 22 6.20 -20.95 2.83
CA PHE A 22 4.94 -21.62 2.42
C PHE A 22 3.75 -20.68 2.17
N SER A 23 3.96 -19.37 2.16
CA SER A 23 2.90 -18.48 1.73
C SER A 23 2.68 -18.61 0.22
N VAL A 24 1.43 -18.74 -0.19
CA VAL A 24 1.06 -18.89 -1.60
C VAL A 24 0.14 -17.74 -2.00
N GLY A 25 0.49 -17.09 -3.13
CA GLY A 25 -0.30 -16.03 -3.72
C GLY A 25 -0.20 -14.73 -2.95
N GLY A 26 -0.87 -13.74 -3.45
CA GLY A 26 -0.93 -12.41 -2.86
C GLY A 26 -2.35 -11.90 -2.79
N ARG A 27 -2.49 -10.65 -2.41
CA ARG A 27 -3.78 -9.96 -2.33
C ARG A 27 -3.65 -8.57 -2.94
N GLU A 28 -4.68 -8.16 -3.66
CA GLU A 28 -4.78 -6.81 -4.19
C GLU A 28 -5.42 -5.88 -3.16
N GLY A 29 -4.87 -4.68 -3.02
CA GLY A 29 -5.40 -3.70 -2.10
C GLY A 29 -4.89 -2.30 -2.38
N MET A 30 -5.05 -1.44 -1.41
CA MET A 30 -4.57 -0.06 -1.41
C MET A 30 -3.63 0.16 -0.24
N LEU A 31 -2.64 1.02 -0.43
CA LEU A 31 -1.86 1.58 0.68
C LEU A 31 -2.32 3.02 0.89
N VAL A 32 -2.66 3.34 2.12
CA VAL A 32 -3.01 4.70 2.51
C VAL A 32 -2.06 5.13 3.61
N LEU A 33 -1.28 6.17 3.33
CA LEU A 33 -0.35 6.76 4.27
C LEU A 33 -0.96 8.05 4.78
N THR A 34 -1.16 8.14 6.09
CA THR A 34 -1.57 9.38 6.73
C THR A 34 -0.39 9.96 7.51
N ASP A 35 -0.60 11.10 8.16
CA ASP A 35 0.42 11.67 9.03
C ASP A 35 0.62 10.88 10.34
N LYS A 36 -0.17 9.82 10.58
CA LYS A 36 -0.10 9.02 11.81
C LYS A 36 -0.05 7.51 11.59
N HIS A 37 -0.56 7.02 10.46
CA HIS A 37 -0.70 5.58 10.23
C HIS A 37 -0.35 5.18 8.80
N LEU A 38 0.04 3.92 8.65
CA LEU A 38 0.09 3.26 7.35
C LEU A 38 -0.97 2.16 7.36
N THR A 39 -1.89 2.22 6.39
CA THR A 39 -3.02 1.29 6.32
C THR A 39 -2.98 0.51 5.01
N TYR A 40 -3.19 -0.80 5.10
CA TYR A 40 -3.44 -1.64 3.93
C TYR A 40 -4.93 -1.97 3.90
N VAL A 41 -5.60 -1.59 2.82
CA VAL A 41 -7.04 -1.78 2.62
C VAL A 41 -7.24 -2.83 1.53
N HIS A 42 -7.93 -3.91 1.88
CA HIS A 42 -8.25 -4.97 0.91
C HIS A 42 -9.26 -4.48 -0.12
N LYS A 43 -9.06 -4.89 -1.37
CA LYS A 43 -10.00 -4.58 -2.44
C LYS A 43 -11.32 -5.30 -2.23
N THR A 44 -12.43 -4.59 -2.41
CA THR A 44 -13.79 -5.14 -2.30
C THR A 44 -14.56 -4.96 -3.60
N GLU A 45 -15.56 -5.81 -3.83
CA GLU A 45 -16.40 -5.73 -5.03
C GLU A 45 -17.19 -4.42 -5.11
N SER A 46 -17.61 -3.88 -3.98
CA SER A 46 -18.39 -2.64 -3.93
C SER A 46 -17.66 -1.42 -4.49
N LYS A 47 -16.33 -1.48 -4.58
CA LYS A 47 -15.52 -0.37 -5.07
C LYS A 47 -14.91 -0.63 -6.45
N MET A 48 -15.29 -1.73 -7.12
CA MET A 48 -14.62 -2.16 -8.36
C MET A 48 -14.59 -1.12 -9.48
N ASN A 49 -15.71 -0.44 -9.74
CA ASN A 49 -15.77 0.53 -10.83
C ASN A 49 -14.91 1.77 -10.56
N TRP A 50 -15.01 2.30 -9.35
CA TRP A 50 -14.17 3.41 -8.91
C TRP A 50 -12.70 3.03 -8.94
N TRP A 51 -12.39 1.85 -8.40
CA TRP A 51 -11.03 1.31 -8.33
C TRP A 51 -10.37 1.23 -9.70
N LYS A 52 -11.11 0.73 -10.69
CA LYS A 52 -10.61 0.58 -12.07
C LYS A 52 -10.22 1.93 -12.67
N ALA A 53 -11.06 2.94 -12.50
CA ALA A 53 -10.79 4.29 -13.02
C ALA A 53 -9.56 4.90 -12.36
N ILE A 54 -9.42 4.76 -11.04
CA ILE A 54 -8.27 5.28 -10.28
C ILE A 54 -6.98 4.55 -10.69
N THR A 55 -7.03 3.23 -10.89
CA THR A 55 -5.87 2.45 -11.31
C THR A 55 -5.33 2.95 -12.65
N GLN A 56 -6.20 3.25 -13.60
CA GLN A 56 -5.78 3.79 -14.90
C GLN A 56 -5.10 5.14 -14.77
N ARG A 57 -5.63 6.04 -13.95
CA ARG A 57 -5.01 7.34 -13.68
C ARG A 57 -3.65 7.17 -13.01
N GLN A 58 -3.53 6.25 -12.09
CA GLN A 58 -2.28 5.99 -11.38
C GLN A 58 -1.19 5.53 -12.34
N VAL A 59 -1.50 4.63 -13.26
CA VAL A 59 -0.54 4.16 -14.27
C VAL A 59 -0.02 5.35 -15.10
N ILE A 60 -0.94 6.23 -15.56
CA ILE A 60 -0.56 7.42 -16.33
C ILE A 60 0.34 8.33 -15.50
N ASN A 61 0.02 8.54 -14.23
CA ASN A 61 0.82 9.38 -13.34
C ASN A 61 2.23 8.84 -13.17
N PHE A 62 2.39 7.52 -13.01
CA PHE A 62 3.70 6.92 -12.83
C PHE A 62 4.54 6.87 -14.10
N ILE A 63 3.93 6.98 -15.27
CA ILE A 63 4.66 7.16 -16.52
C ILE A 63 5.32 8.54 -16.55
N LYS A 64 4.65 9.55 -15.97
CA LYS A 64 5.14 10.94 -15.95
C LYS A 64 6.04 11.23 -14.77
N SER A 65 5.76 10.65 -13.60
CA SER A 65 6.49 10.91 -12.37
C SER A 65 6.47 9.66 -11.51
N LYS A 66 7.62 9.27 -10.98
CA LYS A 66 7.76 8.07 -10.14
C LYS A 66 7.48 8.32 -8.67
N ASP A 67 7.07 9.53 -8.30
CA ASP A 67 6.79 9.91 -6.92
C ASP A 67 5.60 9.14 -6.36
N THR A 68 5.81 8.41 -5.27
CA THR A 68 4.77 7.62 -4.60
C THR A 68 3.94 8.41 -3.60
N MET A 69 4.32 9.66 -3.32
CA MET A 69 3.56 10.53 -2.42
C MET A 69 2.45 11.24 -3.21
N ILE A 70 1.49 10.45 -3.69
CA ILE A 70 0.37 10.92 -4.49
C ILE A 70 -0.96 10.63 -3.78
N HIS A 71 -1.97 11.44 -4.08
CA HIS A 71 -3.31 11.28 -3.51
C HIS A 71 -4.33 11.40 -4.65
N HIS A 72 -5.11 10.36 -4.85
CA HIS A 72 -6.13 10.35 -5.89
C HIS A 72 -7.41 11.03 -5.42
N ASP A 73 -8.01 11.83 -6.30
CA ASP A 73 -9.29 12.47 -6.04
C ASP A 73 -10.38 11.43 -5.81
N GLY A 74 -11.29 11.74 -4.89
CA GLY A 74 -12.41 10.85 -4.57
C GLY A 74 -12.15 9.89 -3.41
N TYR A 75 -10.92 9.87 -2.89
CA TYR A 75 -10.62 9.11 -1.67
C TYR A 75 -10.15 10.10 -0.60
N ASP A 76 -10.97 10.29 0.41
CA ASP A 76 -10.70 11.23 1.50
C ASP A 76 -10.64 10.51 2.85
N GLU A 77 -10.47 11.28 3.91
CA GLU A 77 -10.34 10.76 5.27
C GLU A 77 -11.62 10.05 5.73
N LYS A 78 -12.78 10.48 5.23
CA LYS A 78 -14.06 9.83 5.52
C LYS A 78 -14.12 8.43 4.90
N GLU A 79 -13.66 8.29 3.66
CA GLU A 79 -13.59 6.99 2.99
C GLU A 79 -12.64 6.04 3.73
N LEU A 80 -11.49 6.54 4.17
CA LEU A 80 -10.55 5.76 4.97
C LEU A 80 -11.18 5.31 6.28
N SER A 81 -11.87 6.21 6.96
CA SER A 81 -12.55 5.89 8.23
C SER A 81 -13.57 4.78 8.03
N ASN A 82 -14.34 4.82 6.94
CA ASN A 82 -15.30 3.78 6.61
C ASN A 82 -14.61 2.44 6.33
N ASP A 83 -13.49 2.46 5.60
CA ASP A 83 -12.73 1.25 5.31
C ASP A 83 -12.16 0.61 6.58
N LEU A 84 -11.78 1.42 7.56
CA LEU A 84 -11.24 0.93 8.83
C LEU A 84 -12.28 0.26 9.72
N GLU A 85 -13.57 0.38 9.42
CA GLU A 85 -14.60 -0.38 10.10
C GLU A 85 -14.52 -1.88 9.78
N ASN A 86 -13.90 -2.23 8.65
CA ASN A 86 -13.65 -3.63 8.28
C ASN A 86 -12.38 -4.10 8.99
N ASN A 87 -12.51 -5.07 9.89
CA ASN A 87 -11.40 -5.58 10.70
C ASN A 87 -10.36 -6.39 9.90
N LYS A 88 -10.60 -6.67 8.63
CA LYS A 88 -9.61 -7.30 7.75
C LYS A 88 -8.55 -6.30 7.27
N ASN A 89 -8.85 -5.01 7.33
CA ASN A 89 -7.92 -3.96 6.95
C ASN A 89 -6.96 -3.72 8.11
N VAL A 90 -5.70 -3.42 7.79
CA VAL A 90 -4.63 -3.31 8.78
C VAL A 90 -4.18 -1.87 8.88
N GLU A 91 -4.43 -1.25 10.04
CA GLU A 91 -3.94 0.09 10.36
C GLU A 91 -2.75 -0.03 11.30
N LEU A 92 -1.59 0.49 10.88
CA LEU A 92 -0.36 0.44 11.65
C LEU A 92 0.03 1.85 12.08
N SER A 93 0.34 2.02 13.37
CA SER A 93 1.10 3.21 13.78
C SER A 93 2.54 3.06 13.28
N PHE A 94 3.26 4.15 13.11
CA PHE A 94 4.64 4.07 12.60
C PHE A 94 5.55 3.28 13.54
N ASP A 95 5.25 3.30 14.85
CA ASP A 95 6.03 2.54 15.82
C ASP A 95 5.75 1.04 15.81
N ASP A 96 4.66 0.60 15.18
CA ASP A 96 4.43 -0.83 14.95
C ASP A 96 5.36 -1.42 13.88
N ILE A 97 5.98 -0.56 13.08
CA ILE A 97 6.82 -0.96 11.95
C ILE A 97 8.25 -1.18 12.43
N ASN A 98 8.71 -2.43 12.39
CA ASN A 98 10.06 -2.80 12.79
C ASN A 98 11.09 -2.50 11.71
N LYS A 99 10.73 -2.79 10.45
CA LYS A 99 11.58 -2.52 9.29
C LYS A 99 10.74 -2.06 8.12
N ILE A 100 11.21 -1.04 7.44
CA ILE A 100 10.66 -0.62 6.16
C ILE A 100 11.83 -0.29 5.24
N SER A 101 11.82 -0.88 4.06
CA SER A 101 12.86 -0.68 3.06
C SER A 101 12.27 -0.86 1.66
N PHE A 102 13.07 -0.57 0.65
CA PHE A 102 12.63 -0.75 -0.73
C PHE A 102 13.80 -1.17 -1.59
N GLU A 103 13.48 -1.77 -2.74
CA GLU A 103 14.49 -2.25 -3.67
C GLU A 103 13.92 -2.20 -5.07
N GLU A 104 14.72 -1.74 -6.02
CA GLU A 104 14.35 -1.81 -7.42
C GLU A 104 14.79 -3.14 -8.00
N LYS A 105 13.82 -3.90 -8.50
CA LYS A 105 14.03 -5.18 -9.14
C LYS A 105 13.88 -5.04 -10.65
N THR A 106 14.31 -6.04 -11.41
CA THR A 106 14.12 -6.05 -12.85
C THR A 106 12.65 -6.02 -13.25
N TRP A 107 11.78 -6.60 -12.41
CA TRP A 107 10.34 -6.71 -12.66
C TRP A 107 9.52 -5.53 -12.12
N GLY A 108 10.10 -4.69 -11.28
CA GLY A 108 9.39 -3.56 -10.67
C GLY A 108 10.03 -3.10 -9.38
N SER A 109 9.40 -2.14 -8.72
CA SER A 109 9.90 -1.57 -7.47
C SER A 109 9.16 -2.18 -6.28
N ALA A 110 9.91 -2.81 -5.38
CA ALA A 110 9.36 -3.51 -4.23
C ALA A 110 9.51 -2.68 -2.96
N LEU A 111 8.46 -2.66 -2.15
CA LEU A 111 8.46 -2.12 -0.80
C LEU A 111 8.39 -3.28 0.18
N TYR A 112 9.29 -3.31 1.16
CA TYR A 112 9.35 -4.36 2.17
C TYR A 112 8.94 -3.80 3.51
N LEU A 113 8.06 -4.52 4.21
CA LEU A 113 7.51 -4.09 5.48
C LEU A 113 7.50 -5.25 6.46
N GLU A 114 8.15 -5.05 7.61
CA GLU A 114 8.05 -5.95 8.76
C GLU A 114 7.43 -5.17 9.90
N TYR A 115 6.35 -5.69 10.46
CA TYR A 115 5.67 -5.03 11.56
C TYR A 115 5.22 -6.03 12.62
N GLU A 116 4.92 -5.50 13.79
CA GLU A 116 4.36 -6.26 14.88
C GLU A 116 3.13 -5.53 15.42
N LYS A 117 2.01 -6.23 15.44
CA LYS A 117 0.76 -5.69 15.97
C LYS A 117 0.01 -6.80 16.70
N GLU A 118 -0.46 -6.49 17.92
CA GLU A 118 -1.21 -7.43 18.74
C GLU A 118 -0.43 -8.75 18.99
N GLY A 119 0.88 -8.63 19.17
CA GLY A 119 1.75 -9.77 19.41
C GLY A 119 2.10 -10.60 18.18
N ARG A 120 1.66 -10.18 16.99
CA ARG A 120 1.91 -10.89 15.73
C ARG A 120 2.94 -10.16 14.90
N LYS A 121 3.97 -10.88 14.48
CA LYS A 121 4.96 -10.39 13.52
C LYS A 121 4.55 -10.79 12.12
N GLU A 122 4.53 -9.81 11.22
CA GLU A 122 4.22 -10.02 9.81
C GLU A 122 5.31 -9.39 8.95
N ASN A 123 5.54 -10.01 7.80
CA ASN A 123 6.55 -9.57 6.85
C ASN A 123 5.98 -9.67 5.45
N TYR A 124 5.84 -8.52 4.78
CA TYR A 124 5.21 -8.43 3.47
C TYR A 124 6.06 -7.67 2.47
N GLN A 125 5.88 -8.05 1.21
CA GLN A 125 6.38 -7.33 0.05
C GLN A 125 5.19 -6.71 -0.68
N TYR A 126 5.33 -5.44 -1.06
CA TYR A 126 4.31 -4.69 -1.79
C TYR A 126 4.89 -4.22 -3.11
N ALA A 127 4.08 -4.27 -4.16
CA ALA A 127 4.44 -3.69 -5.45
C ALA A 127 3.19 -3.15 -6.13
N ILE A 128 3.36 -2.17 -7.00
CA ILE A 128 2.25 -1.56 -7.71
C ILE A 128 2.08 -2.30 -9.04
N ALA A 129 0.94 -2.95 -9.21
CA ALA A 129 0.65 -3.69 -10.43
C ALA A 129 0.18 -2.75 -11.53
N GLN A 130 0.66 -2.98 -12.74
CA GLN A 130 0.27 -2.25 -13.94
C GLN A 130 -0.73 -3.02 -14.76
N ASP A 131 -0.44 -4.28 -15.03
CA ASP A 131 -1.27 -5.16 -15.84
C ASP A 131 -1.63 -6.42 -15.08
N TRP A 132 -2.79 -6.95 -15.36
CA TRP A 132 -3.36 -8.10 -14.68
C TRP A 132 -3.83 -9.15 -15.66
N VAL A 133 -3.60 -10.42 -15.31
CA VAL A 133 -4.34 -11.54 -15.89
C VAL A 133 -5.53 -11.83 -14.95
N LYS A 134 -6.69 -12.13 -15.53
CA LYS A 134 -7.93 -12.28 -14.73
C LYS A 134 -8.46 -13.70 -14.69
N TYR A 135 -7.93 -14.57 -15.51
CA TYR A 135 -8.42 -15.95 -15.62
C TYR A 135 -7.24 -16.91 -15.79
N PRO A 136 -7.23 -18.05 -15.14
CA PRO A 136 -8.23 -18.57 -14.18
C PRO A 136 -8.17 -17.92 -12.78
N ILE A 137 -7.05 -17.33 -12.41
CA ILE A 137 -6.84 -16.63 -11.14
C ILE A 137 -6.36 -15.22 -11.46
N LYS A 138 -6.93 -14.24 -10.78
CA LYS A 138 -6.47 -12.86 -10.95
C LYS A 138 -5.11 -12.68 -10.29
N GLU A 139 -4.11 -12.32 -11.09
CA GLU A 139 -2.77 -12.01 -10.61
C GLU A 139 -2.10 -10.98 -11.50
N PRO A 140 -1.13 -10.22 -10.97
CA PRO A 140 -0.44 -9.24 -11.78
C PRO A 140 0.55 -9.89 -12.74
N THR A 141 0.65 -9.34 -13.96
CA THR A 141 1.60 -9.78 -14.98
C THR A 141 2.71 -8.78 -15.20
N LYS A 142 2.51 -7.53 -14.79
CA LYS A 142 3.49 -6.46 -14.94
C LYS A 142 3.38 -5.49 -13.77
N PHE A 143 4.54 -5.06 -13.25
CA PHE A 143 4.62 -4.13 -12.14
C PHE A 143 5.22 -2.80 -12.57
N MET A 144 4.84 -1.74 -11.87
CA MET A 144 5.37 -0.40 -12.10
C MET A 144 6.74 -0.24 -11.45
N LYS A 145 7.57 0.59 -12.08
CA LYS A 145 8.79 1.11 -11.45
C LYS A 145 8.48 2.48 -10.87
N VAL A 146 8.63 2.61 -9.57
CA VAL A 146 8.31 3.84 -8.83
C VAL A 146 9.42 4.12 -7.83
N ASP A 147 9.43 5.34 -7.29
CA ASP A 147 10.37 5.73 -6.24
C ASP A 147 9.70 5.64 -4.87
N TRP A 148 10.06 4.63 -4.11
CA TRP A 148 9.55 4.45 -2.75
C TRP A 148 10.30 5.28 -1.71
N ALA A 149 11.40 5.94 -2.07
CA ALA A 149 12.23 6.66 -1.11
C ALA A 149 11.47 7.73 -0.32
N PRO A 150 10.68 8.62 -0.95
CA PRO A 150 9.94 9.63 -0.17
C PRO A 150 8.92 9.01 0.79
N PHE A 151 8.27 7.93 0.36
CA PHE A 151 7.29 7.20 1.16
C PHE A 151 7.93 6.59 2.41
N VAL A 152 9.04 5.88 2.22
CA VAL A 152 9.79 5.24 3.31
C VAL A 152 10.36 6.29 4.26
N GLN A 153 10.92 7.36 3.71
CA GLN A 153 11.52 8.42 4.51
C GLN A 153 10.47 9.14 5.37
N TYR A 154 9.27 9.37 4.82
CA TYR A 154 8.18 9.97 5.58
C TYR A 154 7.89 9.18 6.85
N ILE A 155 7.81 7.86 6.74
CA ILE A 155 7.54 6.98 7.88
C ILE A 155 8.71 6.99 8.87
N LYS A 156 9.93 6.83 8.37
CA LYS A 156 11.12 6.77 9.23
C LYS A 156 11.33 8.04 10.05
N GLU A 157 11.05 9.19 9.47
CA GLU A 157 11.20 10.48 10.17
C GLU A 157 10.21 10.63 11.34
N ARG A 158 9.13 9.88 11.34
CA ARG A 158 8.07 9.95 12.35
C ARG A 158 8.10 8.82 13.36
N GLN A 159 9.04 7.90 13.24
CA GLN A 159 9.23 6.82 14.22
C GLN A 159 9.96 7.32 15.45
N LYS A 160 9.41 7.05 16.63
CA LYS A 160 9.94 7.54 17.91
C LYS A 160 11.22 6.84 18.33
N PHE A 161 11.45 5.61 17.89
CA PHE A 161 12.63 4.83 18.23
C PHE A 161 13.76 4.95 17.21
N THR A 162 13.64 5.85 16.26
CA THR A 162 14.66 6.06 15.23
C THR A 162 15.83 6.84 15.83
N GLU A 163 17.01 6.31 15.72
CA GLU A 163 18.23 7.00 16.16
C GLU A 163 18.98 7.64 14.99
#